data_0743cb881a9334fa002eb09c6db088df
#
_entry.id   0743cb881a9334fa002eb09c6db088df
#
_cell.length_a   1.000
_cell.length_b   1.000
_cell.length_c   1.000
_cell.angle_alpha   90.00
_cell.angle_beta   90.00
_cell.angle_gamma   90.00
#
_symmetry.space_group_name_H-M   'P 1'
#
loop_
_entity.id
_entity.type
_entity.pdbx_description
1 polymer ?
#
loop_
_entity_poly.entity_id
_entity_poly.type
_entity_poly.pdbx_seq_one_letter_code
_entity_poly.pdbx_strand_id
1 'polypeptide(L)' 'MTYFTSVTSSEPKPTPKLHLFWVCEPKKQGVKIRAWGVTKEEAFNKLKATYPTASILWKKEL' A
#
# COMPACT_ATOMS: atom_id res chain seq x y z
N MET A 1 -6.93 -36.49 -1.80
CA MET A 1 -6.85 -35.71 -1.97
C MET A 1 -7.10 -34.78 -2.06
N THR A 2 -7.31 -34.39 -2.03
CA THR A 2 -7.51 -33.40 -2.14
C THR A 2 -7.43 -32.50 -2.62
N TYR A 3 -7.82 -31.97 -2.77
CA TYR A 3 -7.84 -31.04 -3.26
C TYR A 3 -8.17 -30.05 -3.26
N PHE A 4 -8.23 -29.57 -3.37
CA PHE A 4 -8.45 -28.59 -3.42
C PHE A 4 -8.58 -27.71 -3.69
N THR A 5 -8.73 -27.41 -3.67
CA THR A 5 -8.87 -26.51 -3.98
C THR A 5 -9.06 -25.87 -4.30
N SER A 6 -9.33 -25.42 -4.44
CA SER A 6 -9.54 -24.64 -4.91
C SER A 6 -10.02 -24.02 -5.06
N VAL A 7 -10.31 -23.66 -4.98
CA VAL A 7 -10.77 -22.93 -5.21
C VAL A 7 -11.08 -22.06 -5.14
N THR A 8 -11.34 -21.76 -4.98
CA THR A 8 -11.63 -20.80 -5.04
C THR A 8 -11.76 -19.86 -5.76
N SER A 9 -11.82 -19.73 -6.16
CA SER A 9 -11.55 -18.78 -7.06
C SER A 9 -12.63 -18.23 -7.86
N SER A 10 -13.77 -18.40 -7.50
CA SER A 10 -14.89 -17.70 -8.08
C SER A 10 -14.91 -16.23 -7.65
N GLU A 11 -14.13 -15.88 -6.65
CA GLU A 11 -14.07 -14.49 -6.22
C GLU A 11 -13.03 -13.73 -7.02
N PRO A 12 -13.35 -12.52 -7.51
CA PRO A 12 -12.36 -11.72 -8.20
C PRO A 12 -11.26 -11.32 -7.25
N LYS A 13 -10.04 -11.31 -7.74
CA LYS A 13 -8.92 -10.85 -6.94
C LYS A 13 -9.03 -9.34 -6.73
N PRO A 14 -8.70 -8.85 -5.55
CA PRO A 14 -8.68 -7.40 -5.34
C PRO A 14 -7.70 -6.75 -6.31
N THR A 15 -8.09 -5.62 -6.85
CA THR A 15 -7.26 -4.88 -7.78
C THR A 15 -6.48 -3.82 -7.01
N PRO A 16 -5.15 -3.83 -7.07
CA PRO A 16 -4.37 -2.79 -6.42
C PRO A 16 -4.68 -1.44 -7.02
N LYS A 17 -4.69 -0.42 -6.17
CA LYS A 17 -4.92 0.95 -6.58
C LYS A 17 -3.72 1.79 -6.21
N LEU A 18 -3.55 2.87 -6.93
CA LEU A 18 -2.45 3.79 -6.67
C LEU A 18 -2.91 4.81 -5.64
N HIS A 19 -2.15 4.96 -4.57
CA HIS A 19 -2.45 5.90 -3.51
C HIS A 19 -1.34 6.94 -3.41
N LEU A 20 -1.73 8.17 -3.14
CA LEU A 20 -0.77 9.26 -2.96
C LEU A 20 -0.54 9.49 -1.47
N PHE A 21 0.74 9.52 -1.09
CA PHE A 21 1.14 9.77 0.29
C PHE A 21 2.09 10.93 0.35
N TRP A 22 2.07 11.60 1.48
CA TRP A 22 3.06 12.61 1.83
C TRP A 22 4.02 11.96 2.81
N VAL A 23 5.28 11.85 2.43
CA VAL A 23 6.30 11.19 3.24
C VAL A 23 7.34 12.23 3.64
N CYS A 24 7.56 12.36 4.94
CA CYS A 24 8.49 13.34 5.48
C CYS A 24 9.47 12.64 6.41
N GLU A 25 10.71 12.58 6.00
CA GLU A 25 11.76 12.01 6.84
C GLU A 25 12.31 13.08 7.77
N PRO A 26 12.88 12.68 8.95
CA PRO A 26 13.53 13.65 9.82
C PRO A 26 14.64 14.37 9.09
N LYS A 27 14.72 15.68 9.29
CA LYS A 27 15.77 16.52 8.70
C LYS A 27 15.70 16.63 7.18
N LYS A 28 14.61 16.19 6.57
CA LYS A 28 14.42 16.30 5.13
C LYS A 28 13.07 16.91 4.84
N GLN A 29 12.95 17.47 3.64
CA GLN A 29 11.65 17.98 3.20
C GLN A 29 10.75 16.81 2.86
N GLY A 30 9.45 17.02 3.07
CA GLY A 30 8.46 16.03 2.68
C GLY A 30 8.37 15.92 1.17
N VAL A 31 8.01 14.72 0.71
CA VAL A 31 7.83 14.46 -0.72
C VAL A 31 6.55 13.69 -0.92
N LYS A 32 5.99 13.82 -2.12
CA LYS A 32 4.81 13.05 -2.50
C LYS A 32 5.28 11.74 -3.11
N ILE A 33 4.79 10.64 -2.57
CA ILE A 33 5.16 9.30 -3.05
C ILE A 33 3.89 8.53 -3.34
N ARG A 34 3.89 7.82 -4.46
CA ARG A 34 2.78 6.97 -4.83
C ARG A 34 3.12 5.54 -4.51
N ALA A 35 2.15 4.82 -3.98
CA ALA A 35 2.35 3.42 -3.62
C ALA A 35 1.12 2.61 -4.03
N TRP A 36 1.35 1.42 -4.53
CA TRP A 36 0.28 0.51 -4.90
C TRP A 36 -0.17 -0.29 -3.70
N GLY A 37 -1.47 -0.47 -3.58
CA GLY A 37 -2.04 -1.33 -2.56
C GLY A 37 -3.53 -1.46 -2.76
N VAL A 38 -4.10 -2.59 -2.36
CA VAL A 38 -5.54 -2.80 -2.45
C VAL A 38 -6.28 -1.81 -1.55
N THR A 39 -5.70 -1.54 -0.38
CA THR A 39 -6.23 -0.55 0.54
C THR A 39 -5.14 0.47 0.85
N LYS A 40 -5.55 1.59 1.42
CA LYS A 40 -4.57 2.59 1.85
C LYS A 40 -3.63 2.02 2.91
N GLU A 41 -4.14 1.14 3.76
CA GLU A 41 -3.32 0.53 4.80
C GLU A 41 -2.23 -0.35 4.21
N GLU A 42 -2.55 -1.11 3.18
CA GLU A 42 -1.56 -1.94 2.51
C GLU A 42 -0.46 -1.09 1.89
N ALA A 43 -0.86 -0.03 1.18
CA ALA A 43 0.10 0.90 0.59
C ALA A 43 0.93 1.60 1.67
N PHE A 44 0.28 1.99 2.76
CA PHE A 44 0.95 2.62 3.89
C PHE A 44 2.02 1.70 4.48
N ASN A 45 1.67 0.43 4.68
CA ASN A 45 2.60 -0.54 5.25
C ASN A 45 3.83 -0.74 4.36
N LYS A 46 3.63 -0.73 3.05
CA LYS A 46 4.74 -0.82 2.12
C LYS A 46 5.70 0.36 2.27
N LEU A 47 5.15 1.56 2.39
CA LEU A 47 5.96 2.75 2.58
C LEU A 47 6.64 2.73 3.95
N LYS A 48 5.93 2.26 4.97
CA LYS A 48 6.50 2.19 6.31
C LYS A 48 7.71 1.26 6.34
N ALA A 49 7.66 0.16 5.61
CA ALA A 49 8.78 -0.75 5.50
C ALA A 49 9.98 -0.12 4.80
N THR A 50 9.71 0.74 3.81
CA THR A 50 10.77 1.41 3.06
C THR A 50 11.33 2.62 3.83
N TYR A 51 10.45 3.34 4.52
CA TYR A 51 10.82 4.56 5.26
C TYR A 51 10.41 4.43 6.72
N PRO A 52 11.08 3.58 7.49
CA PRO A 52 10.63 3.27 8.85
C PRO A 52 10.66 4.46 9.82
N THR A 53 11.47 5.46 9.55
CA THR A 53 11.57 6.62 10.43
C THR A 53 10.79 7.83 9.92
N ALA A 54 10.17 7.74 8.75
CA ALA A 54 9.46 8.86 8.16
C ALA A 54 8.05 8.97 8.69
N SER A 55 7.52 10.19 8.66
CA SER A 55 6.09 10.43 8.89
C SER A 55 5.38 10.24 7.56
N ILE A 56 4.38 9.40 7.52
CA ILE A 56 3.67 9.06 6.30
C ILE A 56 2.21 9.44 6.47
N LEU A 57 1.71 10.25 5.53
CA LEU A 57 0.33 10.70 5.56
C LEU A 57 -0.34 10.35 4.24
N TRP A 58 -1.43 9.61 4.32
CA TRP A 58 -2.24 9.32 3.13
C TRP A 58 -2.96 10.57 2.67
N LYS A 59 -2.87 10.88 1.39
CA LYS A 59 -3.52 12.06 0.82
C LYS A 59 -4.79 11.70 0.06
N LYS A 60 -4.67 10.79 -0.90
CA LYS A 60 -5.82 10.40 -1.71
C LYS A 60 -5.52 9.15 -2.51
N GLU A 61 -6.58 8.54 -3.04
CA GLU A 61 -6.46 7.47 -4.01
C GLU A 61 -6.42 8.12 -5.41
N LEU A 62 -5.51 7.66 -6.24
CA LEU A 62 -5.34 8.22 -7.57
C LEU A 62 -6.12 7.49 -8.68
#